data_1fe03223f353f9c90bd311d166c43136
#
_entry.id   1fe03223f353f9c90bd311d166c43136
#
_cell.length_a   1.000
_cell.length_b   1.000
_cell.length_c   1.000
_cell.angle_alpha   90.00
_cell.angle_beta   90.00
_cell.angle_gamma   90.00
#
_symmetry.space_group_name_H-M   'P 1'
#
loop_
_entity.id
_entity.type
_entity.pdbx_description
1 polymer ?
#
loop_
_entity_poly.entity_id
_entity_poly.type
_entity_poly.pdbx_seq_one_letter_code
_entity_poly.pdbx_strand_id
1 'polypeptide(L)'
;MNTVIGRKLYLKRTFFVCIGIASFLQWLIYQLLTQAKLGSSAECFALAQTFVVFLVAPYLAAISVRVVSRGGSSAHLLSLSPISFGNRLLMGLAISQTPLLCWIFLSSGFALFASDMSIGKAVKMLVVLGLYSFSTGAVGMLGAYVLRDNIFGTGLTYFFLCILIGSAFLLMPLGRYINNLQPVISPVLHLNPLIAVCNIFDGMDIFRTPLFYERTPITSYDFSYPSWYVITFWQLLIGGCCFLLTWQMCRPTKFNSIW
;
A
#
# COMPACT_ATOMS: atom_id res chain seq x y z
N MET A 1 26.63 -13.54 -24.28
CA MET A 1 27.19 -12.68 -23.20
C MET A 1 26.57 -11.30 -23.16
N ASN A 2 26.21 -10.66 -24.27
CA ASN A 2 25.60 -9.31 -24.33
C ASN A 2 24.19 -9.18 -23.72
N THR A 3 23.38 -10.24 -23.73
CA THR A 3 22.01 -10.23 -23.19
C THR A 3 21.94 -10.17 -21.66
N VAL A 4 22.93 -10.72 -20.96
CA VAL A 4 22.99 -10.72 -19.48
C VAL A 4 23.42 -9.35 -18.95
N ILE A 5 24.37 -8.69 -19.65
CA ILE A 5 24.86 -7.36 -19.29
C ILE A 5 23.74 -6.33 -19.49
N GLY A 6 23.03 -6.40 -20.61
CA GLY A 6 21.89 -5.49 -20.89
C GLY A 6 20.77 -5.61 -19.85
N ARG A 7 20.45 -6.83 -19.38
CA ARG A 7 19.43 -7.06 -18.32
C ARG A 7 19.85 -6.50 -16.96
N LYS A 8 21.10 -6.67 -16.55
CA LYS A 8 21.59 -6.09 -15.28
C LYS A 8 21.53 -4.56 -15.30
N LEU A 9 21.86 -3.95 -16.44
CA LEU A 9 21.80 -2.49 -16.61
C LEU A 9 20.36 -1.97 -16.57
N TYR A 10 19.43 -2.67 -17.23
CA TYR A 10 18.01 -2.34 -17.22
C TYR A 10 17.40 -2.41 -15.81
N LEU A 11 17.68 -3.48 -15.05
CA LEU A 11 17.19 -3.64 -13.68
C LEU A 11 17.69 -2.51 -12.75
N LYS A 12 18.98 -2.17 -12.87
CA LYS A 12 19.55 -1.04 -12.12
C LYS A 12 18.87 0.28 -12.47
N ARG A 13 18.67 0.55 -13.76
CA ARG A 13 18.02 1.79 -14.22
C ARG A 13 16.57 1.89 -13.68
N THR A 14 15.79 0.82 -13.79
CA THR A 14 14.42 0.77 -13.27
C THR A 14 14.36 1.00 -11.76
N PHE A 15 15.31 0.42 -11.02
CA PHE A 15 15.43 0.61 -9.57
C PHE A 15 15.63 2.08 -9.18
N PHE A 16 16.61 2.76 -9.79
CA PHE A 16 16.87 4.18 -9.51
C PHE A 16 15.74 5.10 -9.96
N VAL A 17 15.10 4.80 -11.09
CA VAL A 17 13.94 5.56 -11.57
C VAL A 17 12.78 5.43 -10.59
N CYS A 18 12.53 4.23 -10.05
CA CYS A 18 11.48 4.01 -9.05
C CYS A 18 11.75 4.83 -7.77
N ILE A 19 12.98 4.80 -7.24
CA ILE A 19 13.35 5.60 -6.07
C ILE A 19 13.20 7.10 -6.35
N GLY A 20 13.63 7.57 -7.52
CA GLY A 20 13.50 8.97 -7.92
C GLY A 20 12.05 9.43 -7.99
N ILE A 21 11.18 8.64 -8.62
CA ILE A 21 9.74 8.91 -8.70
C ILE A 21 9.10 8.91 -7.31
N ALA A 22 9.42 7.93 -6.47
CA ALA A 22 8.89 7.84 -5.12
C ALA A 22 9.31 9.06 -4.25
N SER A 23 10.57 9.48 -4.36
CA SER A 23 11.08 10.67 -3.66
C SER A 23 10.43 11.96 -4.14
N PHE A 24 10.22 12.10 -5.46
CA PHE A 24 9.54 13.26 -6.03
C PHE A 24 8.07 13.32 -5.59
N LEU A 25 7.36 12.20 -5.65
CA LEU A 25 5.97 12.11 -5.18
C LEU A 25 5.87 12.43 -3.69
N GLN A 26 6.80 11.91 -2.87
CA GLN A 26 6.83 12.21 -1.44
C GLN A 26 7.00 13.71 -1.19
N TRP A 27 7.95 14.34 -1.87
CA TRP A 27 8.17 15.78 -1.74
C TRP A 27 6.92 16.57 -2.11
N LEU A 28 6.28 16.24 -3.23
CA LEU A 28 5.09 16.92 -3.71
C LEU A 28 3.91 16.76 -2.71
N ILE A 29 3.65 15.55 -2.26
CA ILE A 29 2.58 15.27 -1.29
C ILE A 29 2.88 15.95 0.05
N TYR A 30 4.13 15.90 0.52
CA TYR A 30 4.56 16.58 1.73
C TYR A 30 4.27 18.09 1.67
N GLN A 31 4.60 18.75 0.55
CA GLN A 31 4.32 20.17 0.37
C GLN A 31 2.81 20.46 0.44
N LEU A 32 1.99 19.64 -0.21
CA LEU A 32 0.52 19.79 -0.18
C LEU A 32 -0.03 19.63 1.25
N LEU A 33 0.42 18.61 1.99
CA LEU A 33 -0.04 18.35 3.36
C LEU A 33 0.38 19.48 4.32
N THR A 34 1.60 20.00 4.16
CA THR A 34 2.12 21.11 4.96
C THR A 34 1.35 22.41 4.67
N GLN A 35 1.06 22.71 3.41
CA GLN A 35 0.22 23.86 3.03
C GLN A 35 -1.21 23.72 3.58
N ALA A 36 -1.76 22.52 3.62
CA ALA A 36 -3.07 22.23 4.19
C ALA A 36 -3.08 22.28 5.74
N LYS A 37 -1.92 22.45 6.39
CA LYS A 37 -1.76 22.48 7.86
C LYS A 37 -2.36 21.26 8.57
N LEU A 38 -2.18 20.07 7.98
CA LEU A 38 -2.77 18.83 8.49
C LEU A 38 -2.05 18.26 9.72
N GLY A 39 -0.88 18.77 10.07
CA GLY A 39 -0.11 18.29 11.23
C GLY A 39 1.29 18.90 11.29
N SER A 40 2.10 18.38 12.20
CA SER A 40 3.52 18.71 12.31
C SER A 40 4.33 18.24 11.09
N SER A 41 5.56 18.72 10.96
CA SER A 41 6.47 18.32 9.87
C SER A 41 6.66 16.80 9.82
N ALA A 42 6.86 16.15 10.97
CA ALA A 42 7.03 14.71 11.06
C ALA A 42 5.77 13.93 10.65
N GLU A 43 4.59 14.41 11.04
CA GLU A 43 3.30 13.83 10.69
C GLU A 43 3.01 13.94 9.20
N CYS A 44 3.18 15.14 8.64
CA CYS A 44 3.03 15.37 7.20
C CYS A 44 4.00 14.51 6.39
N PHE A 45 5.23 14.32 6.88
CA PHE A 45 6.22 13.46 6.24
C PHE A 45 5.79 11.99 6.26
N ALA A 46 5.33 11.48 7.40
CA ALA A 46 4.85 10.10 7.55
C ALA A 46 3.61 9.82 6.69
N LEU A 47 2.67 10.77 6.62
CA LEU A 47 1.51 10.68 5.73
C LEU A 47 1.94 10.65 4.26
N ALA A 48 2.86 11.53 3.86
CA ALA A 48 3.37 11.56 2.50
C ALA A 48 4.03 10.22 2.12
N GLN A 49 4.83 9.61 3.01
CA GLN A 49 5.38 8.26 2.80
C GLN A 49 4.27 7.22 2.59
N THR A 50 3.22 7.28 3.41
CA THR A 50 2.09 6.33 3.33
C THR A 50 1.38 6.44 1.99
N PHE A 51 1.09 7.66 1.52
CA PHE A 51 0.49 7.88 0.20
C PHE A 51 1.38 7.39 -0.94
N VAL A 52 2.69 7.60 -0.86
CA VAL A 52 3.62 7.08 -1.88
C VAL A 52 3.57 5.55 -1.93
N VAL A 53 3.55 4.87 -0.79
CA VAL A 53 3.40 3.41 -0.75
C VAL A 53 2.11 2.98 -1.43
N PHE A 54 0.98 3.64 -1.14
CA PHE A 54 -0.31 3.32 -1.74
C PHE A 54 -0.35 3.56 -3.26
N LEU A 55 0.39 4.54 -3.76
CA LEU A 55 0.45 4.84 -5.19
C LEU A 55 1.41 3.92 -5.94
N VAL A 56 2.55 3.58 -5.35
CA VAL A 56 3.64 2.88 -6.06
C VAL A 56 3.55 1.36 -5.92
N ALA A 57 3.22 0.84 -4.73
CA ALA A 57 3.23 -0.60 -4.47
C ALA A 57 2.29 -1.42 -5.38
N PRO A 58 1.02 -1.01 -5.61
CA PRO A 58 0.12 -1.77 -6.48
C PRO A 58 0.62 -1.84 -7.92
N TYR A 59 1.18 -0.75 -8.44
CA TYR A 59 1.70 -0.70 -9.81
C TYR A 59 2.89 -1.63 -10.00
N LEU A 60 3.85 -1.62 -9.07
CA LEU A 60 5.01 -2.51 -9.12
C LEU A 60 4.60 -3.98 -9.08
N ALA A 61 3.65 -4.33 -8.24
CA ALA A 61 3.15 -5.69 -8.12
C ALA A 61 2.34 -6.12 -9.36
N ALA A 62 1.52 -5.23 -9.93
CA ALA A 62 0.76 -5.49 -11.13
C ALA A 62 1.64 -5.88 -12.33
N ILE A 63 2.79 -5.21 -12.48
CA ILE A 63 3.78 -5.55 -13.52
C ILE A 63 4.34 -6.95 -13.30
N SER A 64 4.61 -7.35 -12.04
CA SER A 64 5.22 -8.65 -11.74
C SER A 64 4.32 -9.83 -12.13
N VAL A 65 3.01 -9.71 -11.98
CA VAL A 65 2.04 -10.77 -12.35
C VAL A 65 2.09 -11.08 -13.84
N ARG A 66 2.18 -10.07 -14.70
CA ARG A 66 2.28 -10.28 -16.15
C ARG A 66 3.55 -11.04 -16.54
N VAL A 67 4.66 -10.77 -15.86
CA VAL A 67 5.91 -11.48 -16.11
C VAL A 67 5.78 -12.94 -15.73
N VAL A 68 5.12 -13.24 -14.61
CA VAL A 68 4.91 -14.62 -14.15
C VAL A 68 3.87 -15.37 -15.00
N SER A 69 2.77 -14.71 -15.38
CA SER A 69 1.65 -15.35 -16.10
C SER A 69 1.94 -15.63 -17.58
N ARG A 70 2.76 -14.81 -18.25
CA ARG A 70 3.06 -14.96 -19.67
C ARG A 70 4.16 -15.97 -19.99
N GLY A 71 4.73 -16.65 -18.99
CA GLY A 71 5.83 -17.61 -19.23
C GLY A 71 7.04 -17.00 -19.92
N GLY A 72 7.16 -15.66 -19.87
CA GLY A 72 8.22 -14.94 -20.57
C GLY A 72 9.61 -15.37 -20.12
N SER A 73 10.62 -15.11 -20.95
CA SER A 73 12.04 -15.48 -20.79
C SER A 73 12.64 -15.28 -19.38
N SER A 74 12.00 -14.46 -18.52
CA SER A 74 12.37 -14.28 -17.12
C SER A 74 11.93 -15.45 -16.22
N ALA A 75 10.94 -16.25 -16.65
CA ALA A 75 10.55 -17.50 -15.99
C ALA A 75 11.69 -18.55 -16.08
N HIS A 76 12.60 -18.44 -17.03
CA HIS A 76 13.75 -19.33 -17.16
C HIS A 76 14.72 -19.24 -15.97
N LEU A 77 14.83 -18.08 -15.32
CA LEU A 77 15.65 -17.94 -14.10
C LEU A 77 14.96 -18.56 -12.87
N LEU A 78 13.62 -18.61 -12.87
CA LEU A 78 12.80 -19.23 -11.84
C LEU A 78 12.47 -20.72 -12.17
N SER A 79 12.73 -21.17 -13.39
CA SER A 79 12.45 -22.54 -13.85
C SER A 79 13.53 -23.56 -13.46
N LEU A 80 14.68 -23.10 -12.96
CA LEU A 80 15.81 -23.96 -12.57
C LEU A 80 15.60 -24.68 -11.22
N SER A 81 14.52 -24.43 -10.51
CA SER A 81 14.19 -25.16 -9.29
C SER A 81 12.72 -25.63 -9.31
N PRO A 82 12.39 -26.78 -8.70
CA PRO A 82 11.00 -27.28 -8.57
C PRO A 82 10.20 -26.47 -7.55
N ILE A 83 10.29 -25.13 -7.64
CA ILE A 83 9.59 -24.20 -6.76
C ILE A 83 8.10 -24.25 -7.11
N SER A 84 7.25 -24.44 -6.11
CA SER A 84 5.79 -24.43 -6.30
C SER A 84 5.33 -23.10 -6.91
N PHE A 85 4.26 -23.13 -7.70
CA PHE A 85 3.73 -21.93 -8.35
C PHE A 85 3.44 -20.80 -7.36
N GLY A 86 2.94 -21.13 -6.15
CA GLY A 86 2.70 -20.15 -5.09
C GLY A 86 3.96 -19.42 -4.63
N ASN A 87 5.07 -20.15 -4.51
CA ASN A 87 6.35 -19.56 -4.15
C ASN A 87 6.88 -18.61 -5.23
N ARG A 88 6.63 -18.92 -6.52
CA ARG A 88 7.00 -18.01 -7.63
C ARG A 88 6.20 -16.71 -7.57
N LEU A 89 4.92 -16.78 -7.26
CA LEU A 89 4.05 -15.61 -7.14
C LEU A 89 4.49 -14.74 -5.95
N LEU A 90 4.74 -15.37 -4.79
CA LEU A 90 5.25 -14.68 -3.60
C LEU A 90 6.61 -14.03 -3.85
N MET A 91 7.52 -14.74 -4.51
CA MET A 91 8.83 -14.23 -4.87
C MET A 91 8.73 -13.07 -5.89
N GLY A 92 7.79 -13.16 -6.82
CA GLY A 92 7.48 -12.08 -7.76
C GLY A 92 7.00 -10.82 -7.03
N LEU A 93 6.10 -10.96 -6.06
CA LEU A 93 5.66 -9.87 -5.20
C LEU A 93 6.83 -9.28 -4.41
N ALA A 94 7.60 -10.10 -3.70
CA ALA A 94 8.74 -9.64 -2.89
C ALA A 94 9.78 -8.89 -3.72
N ILE A 95 10.17 -9.43 -4.87
CA ILE A 95 11.14 -8.79 -5.76
C ILE A 95 10.59 -7.47 -6.32
N SER A 96 9.30 -7.41 -6.67
CA SER A 96 8.71 -6.18 -7.20
C SER A 96 8.67 -5.06 -6.16
N GLN A 97 8.50 -5.39 -4.87
CA GLN A 97 8.48 -4.41 -3.78
C GLN A 97 9.87 -3.98 -3.31
N THR A 98 10.95 -4.67 -3.71
CA THR A 98 12.31 -4.36 -3.25
C THR A 98 12.72 -2.90 -3.46
N PRO A 99 12.50 -2.23 -4.61
CA PRO A 99 12.85 -0.83 -4.79
C PRO A 99 12.11 0.10 -3.82
N LEU A 100 10.84 -0.19 -3.58
CA LEU A 100 10.00 0.58 -2.67
C LEU A 100 10.42 0.37 -1.21
N LEU A 101 10.75 -0.86 -0.81
CA LEU A 101 11.25 -1.15 0.54
C LEU A 101 12.59 -0.46 0.81
N CYS A 102 13.51 -0.45 -0.17
CA CYS A 102 14.75 0.31 -0.07
C CYS A 102 14.48 1.81 0.07
N TRP A 103 13.52 2.34 -0.71
CA TRP A 103 13.12 3.74 -0.58
C TRP A 103 12.50 4.04 0.78
N ILE A 104 11.61 3.18 1.32
CA ILE A 104 11.01 3.33 2.66
C ILE A 104 12.13 3.41 3.71
N PHE A 105 13.11 2.52 3.63
CA PHE A 105 14.24 2.52 4.57
C PHE A 105 15.06 3.81 4.49
N LEU A 106 15.42 4.26 3.30
CA LEU A 106 16.19 5.49 3.09
C LEU A 106 15.41 6.74 3.53
N SER A 107 14.13 6.83 3.17
CA SER A 107 13.29 7.98 3.54
C SER A 107 12.97 8.02 5.03
N SER A 108 12.81 6.86 5.69
CA SER A 108 12.65 6.80 7.15
C SER A 108 13.94 7.19 7.88
N GLY A 109 15.11 6.82 7.36
CA GLY A 109 16.39 7.30 7.84
C GLY A 109 16.53 8.82 7.68
N PHE A 110 16.13 9.37 6.53
CA PHE A 110 16.12 10.82 6.31
C PHE A 110 15.18 11.55 7.28
N ALA A 111 14.02 10.96 7.59
CA ALA A 111 13.05 11.54 8.52
C ALA A 111 13.60 11.77 9.92
N LEU A 112 14.51 10.91 10.40
CA LEU A 112 15.17 11.06 11.71
C LEU A 112 16.00 12.35 11.80
N PHE A 113 16.56 12.79 10.67
CA PHE A 113 17.42 13.99 10.64
C PHE A 113 16.66 15.26 10.24
N ALA A 114 15.63 15.12 9.40
CA ALA A 114 14.97 16.26 8.76
C ALA A 114 13.65 16.69 9.41
N SER A 115 13.01 15.81 10.20
CA SER A 115 11.64 16.04 10.70
C SER A 115 11.47 15.86 12.21
N ASP A 116 12.55 15.81 12.99
CA ASP A 116 12.54 15.59 14.45
C ASP A 116 11.75 14.35 14.88
N MET A 117 11.67 13.35 14.00
CA MET A 117 10.98 12.09 14.26
C MET A 117 11.78 11.26 15.26
N SER A 118 11.13 10.77 16.34
CA SER A 118 11.80 9.86 17.27
C SER A 118 12.09 8.51 16.62
N ILE A 119 13.18 7.86 17.03
CA ILE A 119 13.58 6.52 16.53
C ILE A 119 12.44 5.51 16.68
N GLY A 120 11.73 5.53 17.82
CA GLY A 120 10.61 4.63 18.06
C GLY A 120 9.46 4.81 17.05
N LYS A 121 9.11 6.05 16.70
CA LYS A 121 8.10 6.35 15.68
C LYS A 121 8.58 5.94 14.29
N ALA A 122 9.84 6.19 13.95
CA ALA A 122 10.42 5.80 12.66
C ALA A 122 10.42 4.27 12.48
N VAL A 123 10.75 3.49 13.51
CA VAL A 123 10.70 2.02 13.46
C VAL A 123 9.27 1.51 13.29
N LYS A 124 8.30 2.05 14.03
CA LYS A 124 6.88 1.70 13.85
C LYS A 124 6.42 2.01 12.43
N MET A 125 6.75 3.20 11.90
CA MET A 125 6.44 3.58 10.53
C MET A 125 7.06 2.65 9.49
N LEU A 126 8.33 2.26 9.66
CA LEU A 126 9.01 1.32 8.77
C LEU A 126 8.29 -0.02 8.70
N VAL A 127 7.85 -0.55 9.85
CA VAL A 127 7.07 -1.79 9.91
C VAL A 127 5.72 -1.63 9.21
N VAL A 128 4.98 -0.57 9.51
CA VAL A 128 3.66 -0.30 8.91
C VAL A 128 3.77 -0.15 7.39
N LEU A 129 4.70 0.68 6.92
CA LEU A 129 4.89 0.93 5.48
C LEU A 129 5.37 -0.32 4.74
N GLY A 130 6.25 -1.11 5.36
CA GLY A 130 6.68 -2.40 4.81
C GLY A 130 5.51 -3.35 4.62
N LEU A 131 4.68 -3.54 5.64
CA LEU A 131 3.49 -4.40 5.56
C LEU A 131 2.45 -3.84 4.58
N TYR A 132 2.25 -2.52 4.52
CA TYR A 132 1.36 -1.89 3.55
C TYR A 132 1.84 -2.08 2.11
N SER A 133 3.14 -2.04 1.85
CA SER A 133 3.66 -2.28 0.50
C SER A 133 3.32 -3.69 0.01
N PHE A 134 3.44 -4.70 0.86
CA PHE A 134 3.03 -6.07 0.52
C PHE A 134 1.52 -6.22 0.39
N SER A 135 0.75 -5.65 1.30
CA SER A 135 -0.72 -5.73 1.28
C SER A 135 -1.31 -5.07 0.03
N THR A 136 -0.97 -3.80 -0.20
CA THR A 136 -1.48 -3.06 -1.37
C THR A 136 -0.91 -3.60 -2.69
N GLY A 137 0.31 -4.13 -2.66
CA GLY A 137 0.89 -4.87 -3.77
C GLY A 137 0.07 -6.12 -4.11
N ALA A 138 -0.33 -6.91 -3.12
CA ALA A 138 -1.17 -8.10 -3.33
C ALA A 138 -2.56 -7.75 -3.93
N VAL A 139 -3.17 -6.64 -3.48
CA VAL A 139 -4.40 -6.12 -4.08
C VAL A 139 -4.16 -5.72 -5.55
N GLY A 140 -3.04 -5.05 -5.85
CA GLY A 140 -2.65 -4.69 -7.21
C GLY A 140 -2.44 -5.90 -8.12
N MET A 141 -1.84 -6.97 -7.57
CA MET A 141 -1.69 -8.25 -8.28
C MET A 141 -3.04 -8.85 -8.65
N LEU A 142 -3.98 -8.92 -7.70
CA LEU A 142 -5.33 -9.44 -7.93
C LEU A 142 -6.04 -8.60 -9.01
N GLY A 143 -6.01 -7.27 -8.88
CA GLY A 143 -6.60 -6.36 -9.85
C GLY A 143 -6.06 -6.56 -11.27
N ALA A 144 -4.72 -6.64 -11.40
CA ALA A 144 -4.07 -6.86 -12.69
C ALA A 144 -4.40 -8.23 -13.29
N TYR A 145 -4.53 -9.25 -12.46
CA TYR A 145 -4.93 -10.59 -12.91
C TYR A 145 -6.37 -10.62 -13.39
N VAL A 146 -7.32 -10.09 -12.59
CA VAL A 146 -8.75 -10.09 -12.89
C VAL A 146 -9.06 -9.29 -14.16
N LEU A 147 -8.52 -8.09 -14.27
CA LEU A 147 -8.76 -7.19 -15.39
C LEU A 147 -7.85 -7.47 -16.60
N ARG A 148 -6.91 -8.40 -16.48
CA ARG A 148 -5.91 -8.74 -17.51
C ARG A 148 -5.13 -7.53 -18.04
N ASP A 149 -5.14 -6.46 -17.29
CA ASP A 149 -4.45 -5.20 -17.61
C ASP A 149 -3.84 -4.57 -16.36
N ASN A 150 -2.60 -4.06 -16.47
CA ASN A 150 -1.89 -3.50 -15.32
C ASN A 150 -2.46 -2.14 -14.92
N ILE A 151 -2.83 -1.32 -15.89
CA ILE A 151 -3.30 0.05 -15.65
C ILE A 151 -4.68 0.00 -14.99
N PHE A 152 -5.61 -0.74 -15.60
CA PHE A 152 -6.96 -0.92 -15.03
C PHE A 152 -6.92 -1.66 -13.69
N GLY A 153 -6.06 -2.70 -13.55
CA GLY A 153 -5.89 -3.41 -12.28
C GLY A 153 -5.36 -2.52 -11.17
N THR A 154 -4.39 -1.67 -11.49
CA THR A 154 -3.89 -0.66 -10.55
C THR A 154 -4.95 0.40 -10.24
N GLY A 155 -5.71 0.84 -11.24
CA GLY A 155 -6.83 1.77 -11.08
C GLY A 155 -7.91 1.23 -10.13
N LEU A 156 -8.28 -0.05 -10.26
CA LEU A 156 -9.19 -0.73 -9.33
C LEU A 156 -8.66 -0.71 -7.89
N THR A 157 -7.36 -0.94 -7.73
CA THR A 157 -6.72 -0.89 -6.41
C THR A 157 -6.78 0.51 -5.82
N TYR A 158 -6.53 1.54 -6.60
CA TYR A 158 -6.65 2.92 -6.14
C TYR A 158 -8.09 3.26 -5.75
N PHE A 159 -9.07 2.83 -6.54
CA PHE A 159 -10.48 3.00 -6.20
C PHE A 159 -10.81 2.34 -4.85
N PHE A 160 -10.36 1.11 -4.63
CA PHE A 160 -10.54 0.41 -3.36
C PHE A 160 -9.86 1.14 -2.19
N LEU A 161 -8.62 1.61 -2.36
CA LEU A 161 -7.91 2.40 -1.35
C LEU A 161 -8.62 3.74 -1.07
N CYS A 162 -9.13 4.41 -2.09
CA CYS A 162 -9.94 5.62 -1.91
C CYS A 162 -11.21 5.37 -1.10
N ILE A 163 -11.86 4.22 -1.27
CA ILE A 163 -13.01 3.83 -0.44
C ILE A 163 -12.57 3.60 1.01
N LEU A 164 -11.47 2.87 1.25
CA LEU A 164 -10.98 2.61 2.61
C LEU A 164 -10.58 3.91 3.33
N ILE A 165 -9.84 4.78 2.67
CA ILE A 165 -9.41 6.07 3.23
C ILE A 165 -10.59 7.02 3.38
N GLY A 166 -11.45 7.08 2.37
CA GLY A 166 -12.61 7.95 2.33
C GLY A 166 -13.84 7.44 3.09
N SER A 167 -13.78 6.24 3.69
CA SER A 167 -14.90 5.60 4.37
C SER A 167 -15.50 6.47 5.49
N ALA A 168 -14.68 7.26 6.16
CA ALA A 168 -15.11 8.21 7.18
C ALA A 168 -16.08 9.28 6.63
N PHE A 169 -15.88 9.73 5.38
CA PHE A 169 -16.78 10.70 4.74
C PHE A 169 -18.10 10.10 4.31
N LEU A 170 -18.15 8.78 4.09
CA LEU A 170 -19.38 8.05 3.76
C LEU A 170 -20.33 7.94 4.96
N LEU A 171 -19.82 8.17 6.17
CA LEU A 171 -20.67 8.20 7.38
C LEU A 171 -21.64 9.37 7.38
N MET A 172 -21.32 10.49 6.74
CA MET A 172 -22.19 11.66 6.69
C MET A 172 -23.52 11.39 5.94
N PRO A 173 -23.51 10.87 4.70
CA PRO A 173 -24.77 10.48 4.07
C PRO A 173 -25.46 9.31 4.77
N LEU A 174 -24.71 8.38 5.37
CA LEU A 174 -25.25 7.24 6.09
C LEU A 174 -26.04 7.67 7.34
N GLY A 175 -25.60 8.73 8.03
CA GLY A 175 -26.30 9.30 9.19
C GLY A 175 -27.70 9.84 8.89
N ARG A 176 -28.05 10.05 7.61
CA ARG A 176 -29.45 10.39 7.21
C ARG A 176 -30.40 9.20 7.30
N TYR A 177 -29.86 7.99 7.24
CA TYR A 177 -30.63 6.74 7.22
C TYR A 177 -30.51 5.95 8.53
N ILE A 178 -29.44 6.17 9.29
CA ILE A 178 -29.14 5.44 10.54
C ILE A 178 -29.07 6.44 11.69
N ASN A 179 -29.98 6.32 12.66
CA ASN A 179 -30.07 7.22 13.81
C ASN A 179 -28.85 7.12 14.75
N ASN A 180 -28.17 5.97 14.80
CA ASN A 180 -27.00 5.78 15.64
C ASN A 180 -25.84 5.21 14.81
N LEU A 181 -24.82 6.03 14.55
CA LEU A 181 -23.63 5.64 13.80
C LEU A 181 -22.54 4.99 14.67
N GLN A 182 -22.65 5.02 15.98
CA GLN A 182 -21.62 4.51 16.91
C GLN A 182 -21.10 3.10 16.54
N PRO A 183 -21.97 2.10 16.21
CA PRO A 183 -21.48 0.77 15.86
C PRO A 183 -20.72 0.71 14.51
N VAL A 184 -20.92 1.69 13.63
CA VAL A 184 -20.30 1.74 12.30
C VAL A 184 -18.96 2.48 12.34
N ILE A 185 -18.77 3.42 13.26
CA ILE A 185 -17.54 4.21 13.39
C ILE A 185 -16.35 3.30 13.68
N SER A 186 -16.47 2.38 14.62
CA SER A 186 -15.36 1.48 14.99
C SER A 186 -14.84 0.64 13.82
N PRO A 187 -15.66 -0.09 13.05
CA PRO A 187 -15.19 -0.79 11.84
C PRO A 187 -14.55 0.14 10.80
N VAL A 188 -15.11 1.33 10.58
CA VAL A 188 -14.56 2.31 9.62
C VAL A 188 -13.16 2.74 10.03
N LEU A 189 -12.93 3.03 11.31
CA LEU A 189 -11.61 3.40 11.81
C LEU A 189 -10.61 2.23 11.74
N HIS A 190 -11.05 0.99 12.01
CA HIS A 190 -10.18 -0.20 11.92
C HIS A 190 -9.74 -0.52 10.49
N LEU A 191 -10.57 -0.23 9.50
CA LEU A 191 -10.26 -0.49 8.09
C LEU A 191 -9.48 0.65 7.42
N ASN A 192 -9.50 1.85 8.00
CA ASN A 192 -8.80 2.99 7.41
C ASN A 192 -7.29 2.95 7.69
N PRO A 193 -6.46 2.74 6.67
CA PRO A 193 -5.02 2.58 6.86
C PRO A 193 -4.30 3.83 7.38
N LEU A 194 -4.86 5.04 7.18
CA LEU A 194 -4.25 6.28 7.66
C LEU A 194 -4.29 6.40 9.19
N ILE A 195 -5.25 5.75 9.85
CA ILE A 195 -5.39 5.79 11.30
C ILE A 195 -4.17 5.17 12.02
N ALA A 196 -3.47 4.22 11.39
CA ALA A 196 -2.23 3.69 11.96
C ALA A 196 -1.17 4.79 12.12
N VAL A 197 -1.07 5.70 11.15
CA VAL A 197 -0.16 6.86 11.23
C VAL A 197 -0.60 7.79 12.36
N CYS A 198 -1.89 8.11 12.44
CA CYS A 198 -2.44 8.94 13.51
C CYS A 198 -2.13 8.37 14.91
N ASN A 199 -2.26 7.05 15.07
CA ASN A 199 -1.97 6.40 16.34
C ASN A 199 -0.47 6.37 16.69
N ILE A 200 0.43 6.27 15.69
CA ILE A 200 1.89 6.32 15.92
C ILE A 200 2.33 7.71 16.37
N PHE A 201 1.69 8.75 15.85
CA PHE A 201 1.97 10.13 16.21
C PHE A 201 0.95 10.62 17.24
N ASP A 202 1.09 10.23 18.50
CA ASP A 202 0.21 10.53 19.62
C ASP A 202 -0.26 11.99 19.61
N GLY A 203 -1.46 12.28 19.15
CA GLY A 203 -1.99 13.64 19.04
C GLY A 203 -2.36 14.07 17.62
N MET A 204 -1.97 13.34 16.60
CA MET A 204 -2.44 13.61 15.24
C MET A 204 -3.91 13.18 15.10
N ASP A 205 -4.79 14.14 15.03
CA ASP A 205 -6.23 13.90 14.83
C ASP A 205 -6.67 14.48 13.48
N ILE A 206 -6.52 13.68 12.42
CA ILE A 206 -6.88 14.11 11.07
C ILE A 206 -8.37 14.51 11.00
N PHE A 207 -9.24 13.79 11.71
CA PHE A 207 -10.69 14.04 11.63
C PHE A 207 -11.14 15.27 12.44
N ARG A 208 -10.33 15.74 13.40
CA ARG A 208 -10.57 16.99 14.13
C ARG A 208 -9.89 18.21 13.51
N THR A 209 -9.15 18.05 12.42
CA THR A 209 -8.64 19.21 11.68
C THR A 209 -9.81 19.99 11.05
N PRO A 210 -9.75 21.34 10.99
CA PRO A 210 -10.84 22.15 10.43
C PRO A 210 -11.30 21.72 9.05
N LEU A 211 -10.38 21.18 8.23
CA LEU A 211 -10.66 20.71 6.88
C LEU A 211 -11.64 19.53 6.84
N PHE A 212 -11.61 18.65 7.84
CA PHE A 212 -12.42 17.43 7.88
C PHE A 212 -13.53 17.47 8.93
N TYR A 213 -13.39 18.34 9.92
CA TYR A 213 -14.33 18.46 11.05
C TYR A 213 -15.79 18.61 10.60
N GLU A 214 -16.05 19.50 9.64
CA GLU A 214 -17.40 19.76 9.14
C GLU A 214 -17.90 18.68 8.17
N ARG A 215 -17.02 17.81 7.69
CA ARG A 215 -17.32 16.82 6.65
C ARG A 215 -17.45 15.39 7.17
N THR A 216 -17.22 15.17 8.46
CA THR A 216 -17.36 13.84 9.08
C THR A 216 -18.15 13.91 10.37
N PRO A 217 -19.15 13.06 10.60
CA PRO A 217 -19.91 13.03 11.84
C PRO A 217 -19.13 12.37 12.99
N ILE A 218 -17.92 11.85 12.72
CA ILE A 218 -17.11 11.12 13.72
C ILE A 218 -16.84 11.98 14.95
N THR A 219 -16.64 13.28 14.78
CA THR A 219 -16.33 14.22 15.86
C THR A 219 -17.47 14.39 16.86
N SER A 220 -18.71 14.05 16.49
CA SER A 220 -19.90 14.10 17.34
C SER A 220 -20.07 12.85 18.23
N TYR A 221 -19.19 11.87 18.08
CA TYR A 221 -19.23 10.60 18.80
C TYR A 221 -17.96 10.38 19.61
N ASP A 222 -18.10 9.72 20.76
CA ASP A 222 -16.94 9.29 21.52
C ASP A 222 -16.26 8.10 20.84
N PHE A 223 -15.05 8.30 20.42
CA PHE A 223 -14.23 7.23 19.82
C PHE A 223 -12.77 7.34 20.27
N SER A 224 -12.08 6.21 20.27
CA SER A 224 -10.64 6.12 20.40
C SER A 224 -10.05 5.51 19.13
N TYR A 225 -8.91 6.02 18.69
CA TYR A 225 -8.21 5.41 17.55
C TYR A 225 -7.71 4.02 17.91
N PRO A 226 -7.99 3.02 17.07
CA PRO A 226 -7.44 1.68 17.26
C PRO A 226 -5.92 1.72 17.16
N SER A 227 -5.26 0.80 17.89
CA SER A 227 -3.80 0.71 17.89
C SER A 227 -3.26 0.44 16.48
N TRP A 228 -2.11 1.04 16.15
CA TRP A 228 -1.48 0.92 14.83
C TRP A 228 -1.28 -0.53 14.37
N TYR A 229 -0.94 -1.46 15.30
CA TYR A 229 -0.75 -2.88 14.98
C TYR A 229 -2.07 -3.59 14.61
N VAL A 230 -3.20 -3.20 15.20
CA VAL A 230 -4.52 -3.76 14.88
C VAL A 230 -4.92 -3.37 13.46
N ILE A 231 -4.74 -2.10 13.09
CA ILE A 231 -5.04 -1.60 11.74
C ILE A 231 -4.14 -2.29 10.72
N THR A 232 -2.85 -2.37 11.02
CA THR A 232 -1.87 -3.02 10.15
C THR A 232 -2.20 -4.51 9.96
N PHE A 233 -2.68 -5.19 10.99
CA PHE A 233 -3.16 -6.57 10.90
C PHE A 233 -4.37 -6.70 9.95
N TRP A 234 -5.36 -5.81 10.03
CA TRP A 234 -6.48 -5.80 9.09
C TRP A 234 -6.03 -5.60 7.64
N GLN A 235 -5.10 -4.68 7.42
CA GLN A 235 -4.55 -4.46 6.07
C GLN A 235 -3.79 -5.71 5.58
N LEU A 236 -3.05 -6.37 6.44
CA LEU A 236 -2.35 -7.62 6.12
C LEU A 236 -3.33 -8.75 5.79
N LEU A 237 -4.45 -8.86 6.50
CA LEU A 237 -5.51 -9.82 6.19
C LEU A 237 -6.11 -9.56 4.80
N ILE A 238 -6.43 -8.31 4.48
CA ILE A 238 -6.95 -7.93 3.16
C ILE A 238 -5.95 -8.32 2.07
N GLY A 239 -4.68 -7.95 2.23
CA GLY A 239 -3.62 -8.30 1.29
C GLY A 239 -3.42 -9.82 1.17
N GLY A 240 -3.43 -10.54 2.29
CA GLY A 240 -3.31 -11.99 2.34
C GLY A 240 -4.46 -12.70 1.60
N CYS A 241 -5.70 -12.26 1.82
CA CYS A 241 -6.86 -12.77 1.09
C CYS A 241 -6.73 -12.52 -0.42
N CYS A 242 -6.34 -11.31 -0.83
CA CYS A 242 -6.12 -10.97 -2.24
C CYS A 242 -4.99 -11.82 -2.86
N PHE A 243 -3.90 -12.05 -2.12
CA PHE A 243 -2.82 -12.91 -2.57
C PHE A 243 -3.29 -14.37 -2.75
N LEU A 244 -4.02 -14.93 -1.79
CA LEU A 244 -4.55 -16.28 -1.85
C LEU A 244 -5.54 -16.45 -3.00
N LEU A 245 -6.42 -15.47 -3.24
CA LEU A 245 -7.32 -15.46 -4.39
C LEU A 245 -6.54 -15.46 -5.70
N THR A 246 -5.54 -14.60 -5.84
CA THR A 246 -4.68 -14.57 -7.02
C THR A 246 -3.98 -15.90 -7.23
N TRP A 247 -3.46 -16.51 -6.16
CA TRP A 247 -2.82 -17.80 -6.21
C TRP A 247 -3.78 -18.92 -6.66
N GLN A 248 -5.00 -18.96 -6.12
CA GLN A 248 -6.02 -19.95 -6.51
C GLN A 248 -6.40 -19.80 -7.97
N MET A 249 -6.65 -18.56 -8.43
CA MET A 249 -7.05 -18.28 -9.82
C MET A 249 -5.93 -18.56 -10.82
N CYS A 250 -4.68 -18.40 -10.44
CA CYS A 250 -3.52 -18.66 -11.30
C CYS A 250 -3.09 -20.14 -11.31
N ARG A 251 -3.65 -21.01 -10.45
CA ARG A 251 -3.31 -22.46 -10.49
C ARG A 251 -3.70 -23.04 -11.84
N PRO A 252 -2.77 -23.74 -12.54
CA PRO A 252 -3.14 -24.48 -13.73
C PRO A 252 -4.15 -25.55 -13.31
N THR A 253 -5.39 -25.42 -13.76
CA THR A 253 -6.38 -26.48 -13.61
C THR A 253 -5.89 -27.69 -14.40
N LYS A 254 -5.75 -28.86 -13.76
CA LYS A 254 -5.35 -30.12 -14.39
C LYS A 254 -6.30 -30.57 -15.52
N PHE A 255 -7.31 -29.76 -15.84
CA PHE A 255 -8.37 -30.09 -16.82
C PHE A 255 -7.96 -29.85 -18.28
N ASN A 256 -6.84 -29.16 -18.58
CA ASN A 256 -6.45 -28.87 -19.97
C ASN A 256 -5.53 -29.94 -20.61
N SER A 257 -5.41 -31.14 -20.04
CA SER A 257 -4.61 -32.22 -20.61
C SER A 257 -5.44 -33.28 -21.39
N ILE A 258 -6.71 -32.98 -21.74
CA ILE A 258 -7.60 -33.94 -22.41
C ILE A 258 -8.01 -33.43 -23.81
N TRP A 259 -7.33 -32.41 -24.38
CA TRP A 259 -7.52 -32.07 -25.81
C TRP A 259 -6.19 -31.94 -26.52
#